data_2ff9d1859072dfa2325e9cdb2887ac95
#
_entry.id   2ff9d1859072dfa2325e9cdb2887ac95
#
_cell.length_a   1.000
_cell.length_b   1.000
_cell.length_c   1.000
_cell.angle_alpha   90.00
_cell.angle_beta   90.00
_cell.angle_gamma   90.00
#
_symmetry.space_group_name_H-M   'P 1'
#
loop_
_entity.id
_entity.type
_entity.pdbx_description
1 polymer ?
#
loop_
_entity_poly.entity_id
_entity_poly.type
_entity_poly.pdbx_seq_one_letter_code
_entity_poly.pdbx_strand_id
1 'polypeptide(L)'
;MAGEITLKSFPFDSQKVLNTSSNQMEDDRLYAAEIFREYFAKFLSNGVYYGHYKNYGENSMKVVADGGLNIKVLKGAGIIEGADFENEQDKTFTLERPVSGSRVDRVIVKLDKTLAVRATQLYIKSGTGETPASLQRDDNIYEICLAEITVQSTSNIEASDVVDKRNNSTLCGIVNSLVSIDGEELYQKFQTYIDSVTENLVRKDQANVTITGVFQDKNGKTSKNDFTDELKSKLEGLENKATKTEIEDSLTSDSPSKALSAQQGKKIKEILDEKQNKITRGTSNPTGGKDGDIYIQYFN
;
A
#
# COMPACT_ATOMS: atom_id res chain seq x y z
N MET A 1 -35.13 47.49 15.78
CA MET A 1 -34.69 47.01 14.46
C MET A 1 -33.90 45.75 14.74
N ALA A 2 -34.26 44.59 14.19
CA ALA A 2 -33.47 43.41 14.25
C ALA A 2 -32.17 43.71 13.49
N GLY A 3 -31.01 43.57 14.18
CA GLY A 3 -29.74 43.80 13.52
C GLY A 3 -29.54 42.85 12.35
N GLU A 4 -29.10 43.39 11.22
CA GLU A 4 -28.77 42.62 10.05
C GLU A 4 -27.65 41.59 10.42
N ILE A 5 -27.93 40.30 10.24
CA ILE A 5 -26.94 39.26 10.48
C ILE A 5 -26.03 39.23 9.27
N THR A 6 -24.84 39.83 9.43
CA THR A 6 -23.83 39.79 8.36
C THR A 6 -23.23 38.39 8.25
N LEU A 7 -23.24 37.83 7.04
CA LEU A 7 -22.57 36.55 6.79
C LEU A 7 -21.06 36.67 7.00
N LYS A 8 -20.45 35.71 7.73
CA LYS A 8 -19.00 35.59 7.83
C LYS A 8 -18.45 35.21 6.46
N SER A 9 -17.64 36.07 5.84
CA SER A 9 -17.11 35.87 4.47
C SER A 9 -15.61 36.12 4.43
N PHE A 10 -14.91 35.38 3.54
CA PHE A 10 -13.47 35.35 3.38
C PHE A 10 -13.13 34.68 2.03
N PRO A 11 -12.05 35.10 1.32
CA PRO A 11 -11.16 36.24 1.57
C PRO A 11 -11.61 37.51 0.82
N PHE A 12 -11.18 38.67 1.29
CA PHE A 12 -11.32 39.95 0.58
C PHE A 12 -10.05 40.77 0.75
N ASP A 13 -9.74 41.62 -0.22
CA ASP A 13 -8.58 42.52 -0.14
C ASP A 13 -8.76 43.52 1.00
N SER A 14 -7.67 43.78 1.73
CA SER A 14 -7.63 44.83 2.72
C SER A 14 -7.47 46.19 2.08
N GLN A 15 -8.14 47.18 2.60
CA GLN A 15 -7.98 48.58 2.23
C GLN A 15 -7.50 49.42 3.42
N LYS A 16 -6.75 50.45 3.11
CA LYS A 16 -6.34 51.44 4.12
C LYS A 16 -7.53 52.35 4.43
N VAL A 17 -7.98 52.31 5.67
CA VAL A 17 -9.04 53.16 6.19
C VAL A 17 -8.50 54.01 7.33
N LEU A 18 -9.03 55.24 7.50
CA LEU A 18 -8.64 56.10 8.59
C LEU A 18 -9.30 55.62 9.89
N ASN A 19 -8.50 55.16 10.83
CA ASN A 19 -8.99 54.89 12.20
C ASN A 19 -9.17 56.24 12.88
N THR A 20 -10.45 56.60 13.12
CA THR A 20 -10.80 57.92 13.74
C THR A 20 -10.35 58.04 15.18
N SER A 21 -10.08 56.94 15.89
CA SER A 21 -9.62 56.94 17.28
C SER A 21 -8.12 57.14 17.39
N SER A 22 -7.32 56.57 16.49
CA SER A 22 -5.86 56.67 16.44
C SER A 22 -5.36 57.76 15.50
N ASN A 23 -6.25 58.27 14.61
CA ASN A 23 -5.95 59.17 13.52
C ASN A 23 -4.85 58.63 12.57
N GLN A 24 -4.76 57.30 12.41
CA GLN A 24 -3.83 56.59 11.54
C GLN A 24 -4.57 55.77 10.50
N MET A 25 -3.88 55.58 9.33
CA MET A 25 -4.39 54.67 8.29
C MET A 25 -4.08 53.24 8.72
N GLU A 26 -5.11 52.46 8.93
CA GLU A 26 -5.01 51.05 9.32
C GLU A 26 -5.65 50.17 8.24
N ASP A 27 -5.25 48.91 8.21
CA ASP A 27 -5.88 47.91 7.37
C ASP A 27 -7.25 47.53 7.90
N ASP A 28 -8.31 47.66 7.10
CA ASP A 28 -9.67 47.32 7.49
C ASP A 28 -9.92 45.81 7.65
N ARG A 29 -9.05 44.99 7.10
CA ARG A 29 -9.15 43.54 7.14
C ARG A 29 -7.80 42.91 7.46
N LEU A 30 -7.65 42.45 8.69
CA LEU A 30 -6.52 41.64 9.12
C LEU A 30 -7.03 40.21 9.36
N TYR A 31 -6.53 39.28 8.57
CA TYR A 31 -6.89 37.88 8.76
C TYR A 31 -5.86 37.17 9.64
N ALA A 32 -6.30 36.77 10.82
CA ALA A 32 -5.50 35.93 11.71
C ALA A 32 -5.29 34.53 11.08
N ALA A 33 -4.17 33.88 11.42
CA ALA A 33 -3.87 32.53 10.97
C ALA A 33 -4.99 31.52 11.28
N GLU A 34 -5.78 31.79 12.33
CA GLU A 34 -6.94 30.99 12.70
C GLU A 34 -8.00 30.94 11.58
N ILE A 35 -8.28 32.08 10.94
CA ILE A 35 -9.25 32.15 9.83
C ILE A 35 -8.81 31.28 8.67
N PHE A 36 -7.51 31.26 8.37
CA PHE A 36 -6.96 30.36 7.33
C PHE A 36 -7.06 28.90 7.74
N ARG A 37 -6.73 28.56 8.99
CA ARG A 37 -6.91 27.19 9.47
C ARG A 37 -8.38 26.74 9.40
N GLU A 38 -9.32 27.56 9.90
CA GLU A 38 -10.75 27.29 9.79
C GLU A 38 -11.20 27.11 8.33
N TYR A 39 -10.61 27.86 7.41
CA TYR A 39 -10.91 27.74 5.99
C TYR A 39 -10.48 26.38 5.46
N PHE A 40 -9.23 25.96 5.69
CA PHE A 40 -8.73 24.66 5.24
C PHE A 40 -9.44 23.49 5.95
N ALA A 41 -9.79 23.61 7.20
CA ALA A 41 -10.54 22.59 7.94
C ALA A 41 -11.96 22.33 7.38
N LYS A 42 -12.50 23.22 6.53
CA LYS A 42 -13.76 22.98 5.81
C LYS A 42 -13.59 22.04 4.62
N PHE A 43 -12.39 21.95 4.08
CA PHE A 43 -12.11 21.19 2.86
C PHE A 43 -11.35 19.90 3.11
N LEU A 44 -10.57 19.83 4.19
CA LEU A 44 -9.66 18.75 4.47
C LEU A 44 -9.86 18.20 5.89
N SER A 45 -9.92 16.88 6.02
CA SER A 45 -9.97 16.22 7.32
C SER A 45 -8.61 16.25 8.00
N ASN A 46 -8.59 16.06 9.32
CA ASN A 46 -7.37 15.83 10.07
C ASN A 46 -6.71 14.51 9.66
N GLY A 47 -5.39 14.46 9.68
CA GLY A 47 -4.66 13.22 9.43
C GLY A 47 -3.33 13.43 8.71
N VAL A 48 -2.76 12.32 8.24
CA VAL A 48 -1.53 12.31 7.45
C VAL A 48 -1.85 12.27 5.97
N TYR A 49 -1.01 12.88 5.12
CA TYR A 49 -1.09 12.69 3.69
C TYR A 49 -0.64 11.28 3.32
N TYR A 50 -1.46 10.63 2.51
CA TYR A 50 -1.21 9.29 2.02
C TYR A 50 -1.17 9.32 0.48
N GLY A 51 -0.13 8.78 -0.13
CA GLY A 51 -0.03 8.74 -1.58
C GLY A 51 1.02 9.69 -2.18
N HIS A 52 0.65 10.51 -3.14
CA HIS A 52 1.62 11.16 -4.05
C HIS A 52 2.30 12.45 -3.56
N TYR A 53 1.90 13.00 -2.40
CA TYR A 53 2.56 14.22 -1.92
C TYR A 53 4.03 13.96 -1.63
N LYS A 54 4.92 14.68 -2.31
CA LYS A 54 6.39 14.54 -2.23
C LYS A 54 6.90 13.08 -2.27
N ASN A 55 6.12 12.15 -2.84
CA ASN A 55 6.41 10.72 -2.89
C ASN A 55 6.59 10.05 -1.51
N TYR A 56 5.97 10.58 -0.47
CA TYR A 56 6.01 9.93 0.85
C TYR A 56 5.26 8.59 0.87
N GLY A 57 4.22 8.45 0.03
CA GLY A 57 3.44 7.22 -0.13
C GLY A 57 2.87 6.71 1.19
N GLU A 58 2.84 5.40 1.31
CA GLU A 58 2.37 4.69 2.51
C GLU A 58 3.25 4.94 3.75
N ASN A 59 4.44 5.46 3.57
CA ASN A 59 5.40 5.69 4.64
C ASN A 59 5.27 7.08 5.27
N SER A 60 4.40 7.95 4.74
CA SER A 60 4.18 9.29 5.32
C SER A 60 3.89 9.23 6.82
N MET A 61 4.75 9.81 7.64
CA MET A 61 4.65 9.83 9.10
C MET A 61 4.54 8.45 9.77
N LYS A 62 4.97 7.38 9.08
CA LYS A 62 4.95 6.02 9.62
C LYS A 62 5.95 5.89 10.77
N VAL A 63 5.53 5.21 11.82
CA VAL A 63 6.40 4.88 12.95
C VAL A 63 6.91 3.46 12.79
N VAL A 64 8.21 3.28 12.98
CA VAL A 64 8.89 1.97 12.91
C VAL A 64 9.82 1.77 14.10
N ALA A 65 10.04 0.52 14.51
CA ALA A 65 11.08 0.19 15.47
C ALA A 65 12.46 0.47 14.86
N ASP A 66 13.39 1.05 15.62
CA ASP A 66 14.73 1.47 15.17
C ASP A 66 15.86 0.88 16.04
N GLY A 67 15.59 -0.27 16.64
CA GLY A 67 16.52 -1.00 17.50
C GLY A 67 16.59 -0.52 18.94
N GLY A 68 16.77 -1.44 19.86
CA GLY A 68 16.79 -1.15 21.29
C GLY A 68 15.45 -0.59 21.79
N LEU A 69 15.49 0.59 22.39
CA LEU A 69 14.30 1.34 22.81
C LEU A 69 13.97 2.50 21.85
N ASN A 70 14.56 2.48 20.68
CA ASN A 70 14.35 3.53 19.70
C ASN A 70 13.19 3.21 18.78
N ILE A 71 12.43 4.24 18.48
CA ILE A 71 11.48 4.26 17.39
C ILE A 71 11.82 5.41 16.45
N LYS A 72 11.45 5.27 15.20
CA LYS A 72 11.66 6.29 14.18
C LYS A 72 10.34 6.67 13.54
N VAL A 73 10.04 7.96 13.51
CA VAL A 73 8.97 8.53 12.71
C VAL A 73 9.56 8.91 11.36
N LEU A 74 9.09 8.28 10.31
CA LEU A 74 9.55 8.57 8.96
C LEU A 74 9.09 9.96 8.50
N LYS A 75 9.81 10.54 7.56
CA LYS A 75 9.40 11.79 6.92
C LYS A 75 7.99 11.71 6.37
N GLY A 76 7.28 12.82 6.37
CA GLY A 76 5.91 12.86 5.94
C GLY A 76 5.24 14.16 6.32
N ALA A 77 3.97 14.29 5.96
CA ALA A 77 3.20 15.50 6.20
C ALA A 77 1.73 15.19 6.47
N GLY A 78 0.99 16.21 6.89
CA GLY A 78 -0.44 16.08 7.15
C GLY A 78 -1.09 17.41 7.52
N ILE A 79 -2.36 17.33 7.89
CA ILE A 79 -3.15 18.46 8.35
C ILE A 79 -3.76 18.14 9.72
N ILE A 80 -3.76 19.14 10.58
CA ILE A 80 -4.37 19.09 11.91
C ILE A 80 -5.11 20.40 12.20
N GLU A 81 -6.43 20.36 12.35
CA GLU A 81 -7.29 21.56 12.52
C GLU A 81 -7.00 22.65 11.47
N GLY A 82 -6.82 22.24 10.19
CA GLY A 82 -6.48 23.13 9.10
C GLY A 82 -5.06 23.69 9.11
N ALA A 83 -4.24 23.34 10.09
CA ALA A 83 -2.82 23.65 10.10
C ALA A 83 -2.04 22.56 9.37
N ASP A 84 -1.25 22.92 8.37
CA ASP A 84 -0.32 22.04 7.70
C ASP A 84 0.89 21.74 8.59
N PHE A 85 1.39 20.51 8.54
CA PHE A 85 2.64 20.12 9.19
C PHE A 85 3.45 19.19 8.30
N GLU A 86 4.76 19.31 8.38
CA GLU A 86 5.69 18.47 7.63
C GLU A 86 6.89 18.06 8.49
N ASN A 87 7.20 16.77 8.50
CA ASN A 87 8.43 16.21 9.02
C ASN A 87 9.36 15.90 7.84
N GLU A 88 10.28 16.81 7.53
CA GLU A 88 11.14 16.73 6.34
C GLU A 88 12.19 15.63 6.44
N GLN A 89 12.51 15.17 7.64
CA GLN A 89 13.52 14.13 7.90
C GLN A 89 13.01 13.13 8.92
N ASP A 90 13.51 11.91 8.83
CA ASP A 90 13.22 10.89 9.82
C ASP A 90 13.62 11.35 11.22
N LYS A 91 12.73 11.18 12.19
CA LYS A 91 12.93 11.58 13.58
C LYS A 91 12.96 10.37 14.49
N THR A 92 14.10 10.13 15.14
CA THR A 92 14.22 9.06 16.15
C THR A 92 13.87 9.58 17.54
N PHE A 93 13.17 8.75 18.30
CA PHE A 93 12.88 8.93 19.72
C PHE A 93 13.36 7.70 20.49
N THR A 94 13.97 7.93 21.65
CA THR A 94 14.32 6.87 22.58
C THR A 94 13.29 6.84 23.72
N LEU A 95 12.63 5.72 23.90
CA LEU A 95 11.65 5.52 24.94
C LEU A 95 12.33 5.02 26.22
N GLU A 96 11.77 5.34 27.36
CA GLU A 96 12.24 4.85 28.66
C GLU A 96 11.55 3.55 29.02
N ARG A 97 12.30 2.60 29.59
CA ARG A 97 11.73 1.36 30.11
C ARG A 97 10.80 1.63 31.29
N PRO A 98 9.63 0.98 31.37
CA PRO A 98 8.86 0.96 32.61
C PRO A 98 9.64 0.16 33.67
N VAL A 99 9.42 0.51 34.93
CA VAL A 99 10.10 -0.15 36.09
C VAL A 99 9.74 -1.65 36.14
N SER A 100 8.51 -1.99 35.77
CA SER A 100 8.05 -3.37 35.72
C SER A 100 6.89 -3.50 34.73
N GLY A 101 6.68 -4.71 34.19
CA GLY A 101 5.60 -5.01 33.27
C GLY A 101 5.74 -4.33 31.91
N SER A 102 4.64 -3.84 31.38
CA SER A 102 4.54 -3.15 30.10
C SER A 102 3.85 -1.79 30.22
N ARG A 103 4.13 -0.89 29.28
CA ARG A 103 3.47 0.41 29.15
C ARG A 103 3.18 0.67 27.67
N VAL A 104 2.01 1.24 27.38
CA VAL A 104 1.65 1.65 26.02
C VAL A 104 1.81 3.16 25.88
N ASP A 105 2.79 3.57 25.08
CA ASP A 105 3.08 4.97 24.76
C ASP A 105 2.47 5.35 23.41
N ARG A 106 2.13 6.62 23.22
CA ARG A 106 1.62 7.16 21.97
C ARG A 106 2.63 8.08 21.28
N VAL A 107 2.82 7.91 20.00
CA VAL A 107 3.52 8.87 19.15
C VAL A 107 2.49 9.87 18.63
N ILE A 108 2.65 11.12 18.98
CA ILE A 108 1.65 12.17 18.82
C ILE A 108 2.16 13.28 17.90
N VAL A 109 1.31 13.77 17.00
CA VAL A 109 1.40 15.10 16.42
C VAL A 109 0.44 15.99 17.20
N LYS A 110 0.96 17.05 17.80
CA LYS A 110 0.21 18.02 18.60
C LYS A 110 0.21 19.36 17.89
N LEU A 111 -0.96 19.92 17.65
CA LEU A 111 -1.13 21.34 17.37
C LEU A 111 -1.30 22.06 18.70
N ASP A 112 -0.40 22.98 18.98
CA ASP A 112 -0.45 23.84 20.18
C ASP A 112 -0.66 25.29 19.75
N LYS A 113 -1.87 25.80 19.99
CA LYS A 113 -2.30 27.16 19.61
C LYS A 113 -2.01 28.19 20.71
N THR A 114 -1.48 27.78 21.87
CA THR A 114 -1.17 28.69 22.97
C THR A 114 -0.14 29.73 22.53
N LEU A 115 -0.22 30.93 23.11
CA LEU A 115 0.71 32.04 22.80
C LEU A 115 2.18 31.67 23.04
N ALA A 116 2.45 30.74 23.93
CA ALA A 116 3.80 30.30 24.26
C ALA A 116 4.42 29.38 23.16
N VAL A 117 3.60 28.65 22.38
CA VAL A 117 4.09 27.64 21.46
C VAL A 117 3.75 27.97 20.00
N ARG A 118 2.49 28.04 19.64
CA ARG A 118 1.97 28.33 18.28
C ARG A 118 2.65 27.49 17.20
N ALA A 119 2.68 26.18 17.38
CA ALA A 119 3.36 25.24 16.48
C ALA A 119 2.72 23.85 16.51
N THR A 120 3.03 23.05 15.49
CA THR A 120 2.85 21.60 15.53
C THR A 120 4.12 20.93 16.03
N GLN A 121 3.98 19.90 16.84
CA GLN A 121 5.10 19.20 17.48
C GLN A 121 4.89 17.70 17.44
N LEU A 122 5.99 16.95 17.17
CA LEU A 122 6.08 15.52 17.39
C LEU A 122 6.59 15.24 18.81
N TYR A 123 5.90 14.38 19.55
CA TYR A 123 6.36 13.96 20.87
C TYR A 123 5.79 12.59 21.28
N ILE A 124 6.34 12.03 22.33
CA ILE A 124 5.88 10.78 22.94
C ILE A 124 5.02 11.11 24.14
N LYS A 125 3.83 10.52 24.22
CA LYS A 125 2.92 10.61 25.34
C LYS A 125 2.85 9.26 26.04
N SER A 126 3.46 9.17 27.20
CA SER A 126 3.52 7.92 27.97
C SER A 126 2.18 7.60 28.61
N GLY A 127 1.78 6.34 28.48
CA GLY A 127 0.59 5.79 29.11
C GLY A 127 0.83 5.31 30.54
N THR A 128 -0.13 4.57 31.06
CA THR A 128 -0.02 3.94 32.39
C THR A 128 -0.38 2.45 32.25
N GLY A 129 0.61 1.59 32.38
CA GLY A 129 0.45 0.16 32.10
C GLY A 129 -0.02 -0.05 30.66
N GLU A 130 -0.98 -0.91 30.46
CA GLU A 130 -1.55 -1.22 29.13
C GLU A 130 -2.52 -0.15 28.61
N THR A 131 -2.79 0.90 29.41
CA THR A 131 -3.70 1.98 29.01
C THR A 131 -2.91 3.15 28.42
N PRO A 132 -3.06 3.44 27.13
CA PRO A 132 -2.41 4.58 26.51
C PRO A 132 -3.03 5.90 27.04
N ALA A 133 -2.23 6.95 27.15
CA ALA A 133 -2.69 8.26 27.57
C ALA A 133 -3.76 8.83 26.62
N SER A 134 -4.80 9.46 27.16
CA SER A 134 -5.86 10.10 26.38
C SER A 134 -5.31 11.22 25.49
N LEU A 135 -5.85 11.38 24.28
CA LEU A 135 -5.55 12.51 23.41
C LEU A 135 -6.22 13.77 23.99
N GLN A 136 -5.48 14.86 23.98
CA GLN A 136 -6.02 16.17 24.32
C GLN A 136 -6.61 16.81 23.06
N ARG A 137 -7.86 17.26 23.16
CA ARG A 137 -8.58 17.91 22.06
C ARG A 137 -9.50 18.98 22.66
N ASP A 138 -8.97 20.17 22.74
CA ASP A 138 -9.66 21.35 23.27
C ASP A 138 -9.38 22.58 22.40
N ASP A 139 -9.83 23.74 22.81
CA ASP A 139 -9.68 24.98 22.05
C ASP A 139 -8.22 25.37 21.77
N ASN A 140 -7.30 24.97 22.63
CA ASN A 140 -5.89 25.32 22.51
C ASN A 140 -4.99 24.21 21.99
N ILE A 141 -5.33 22.97 22.30
CA ILE A 141 -4.50 21.81 21.99
C ILE A 141 -5.34 20.81 21.18
N TYR A 142 -4.78 20.32 20.09
CA TYR A 142 -5.35 19.20 19.36
C TYR A 142 -4.28 18.16 19.08
N GLU A 143 -4.56 16.90 19.42
CA GLU A 143 -3.61 15.79 19.28
C GLU A 143 -4.16 14.73 18.35
N ILE A 144 -3.29 14.22 17.46
CA ILE A 144 -3.52 13.01 16.65
C ILE A 144 -2.44 11.98 16.94
N CYS A 145 -2.81 10.70 16.97
CA CYS A 145 -1.91 9.59 17.30
C CYS A 145 -1.47 8.85 16.06
N LEU A 146 -0.18 8.86 15.75
CA LEU A 146 0.41 8.14 14.62
C LEU A 146 0.51 6.63 14.90
N ALA A 147 0.96 6.26 16.09
CA ALA A 147 1.13 4.88 16.53
C ALA A 147 1.05 4.74 18.04
N GLU A 148 0.71 3.54 18.49
CA GLU A 148 0.85 3.10 19.87
C GLU A 148 2.00 2.11 19.95
N ILE A 149 2.85 2.26 20.96
CA ILE A 149 4.06 1.49 21.16
C ILE A 149 3.98 0.77 22.50
N THR A 150 4.05 -0.56 22.47
CA THR A 150 4.17 -1.36 23.69
C THR A 150 5.63 -1.40 24.11
N VAL A 151 5.94 -0.80 25.27
CA VAL A 151 7.29 -0.80 25.86
C VAL A 151 7.31 -1.76 27.03
N GLN A 152 8.18 -2.76 26.96
CA GLN A 152 8.33 -3.76 28.01
C GLN A 152 9.55 -3.48 28.90
N SER A 153 9.48 -3.87 30.18
CA SER A 153 10.60 -3.69 31.12
C SER A 153 11.82 -4.55 30.79
N THR A 154 11.66 -5.64 30.05
CA THR A 154 12.70 -6.68 29.86
C THR A 154 13.17 -6.85 28.41
N SER A 155 12.42 -6.40 27.43
CA SER A 155 12.75 -6.58 26.00
C SER A 155 12.96 -5.25 25.27
N ASN A 156 13.54 -5.33 24.09
CA ASN A 156 13.62 -4.21 23.15
C ASN A 156 12.29 -4.05 22.42
N ILE A 157 12.12 -2.92 21.74
CA ILE A 157 10.96 -2.64 20.91
C ILE A 157 11.16 -3.33 19.57
N GLU A 158 10.25 -4.24 19.25
CA GLU A 158 10.21 -4.94 17.97
C GLU A 158 9.12 -4.36 17.06
N ALA A 159 9.12 -4.73 15.79
CA ALA A 159 8.11 -4.25 14.84
C ALA A 159 6.67 -4.60 15.25
N SER A 160 6.48 -5.72 15.94
CA SER A 160 5.18 -6.17 16.48
C SER A 160 4.66 -5.30 17.65
N ASP A 161 5.54 -4.55 18.31
CA ASP A 161 5.19 -3.67 19.42
C ASP A 161 4.68 -2.31 18.92
N VAL A 162 4.83 -2.02 17.63
CA VAL A 162 4.42 -0.77 16.99
C VAL A 162 3.09 -0.96 16.25
N VAL A 163 2.02 -0.43 16.83
CA VAL A 163 0.68 -0.50 16.23
C VAL A 163 0.37 0.80 15.51
N ASP A 164 0.35 0.76 14.18
CA ASP A 164 0.04 1.91 13.34
C ASP A 164 -1.42 2.37 13.53
N LYS A 165 -1.62 3.65 13.85
CA LYS A 165 -2.93 4.26 14.08
C LYS A 165 -3.32 5.30 13.03
N ARG A 166 -2.50 5.52 12.00
CA ARG A 166 -2.75 6.52 10.97
C ARG A 166 -4.05 6.29 10.22
N ASN A 167 -4.43 5.04 9.99
CA ASN A 167 -5.70 4.69 9.33
C ASN A 167 -6.93 4.77 10.25
N ASN A 168 -6.74 5.00 11.55
CA ASN A 168 -7.83 5.14 12.50
C ASN A 168 -8.31 6.59 12.56
N SER A 169 -9.46 6.89 11.97
CA SER A 169 -10.02 8.26 11.89
C SER A 169 -10.36 8.88 13.23
N THR A 170 -10.55 8.09 14.30
CA THR A 170 -10.79 8.63 15.64
C THR A 170 -9.51 9.02 16.35
N LEU A 171 -8.38 8.42 15.99
CA LEU A 171 -7.08 8.68 16.62
C LEU A 171 -6.18 9.57 15.77
N CYS A 172 -6.09 9.35 14.48
CA CYS A 172 -5.28 10.10 13.52
C CYS A 172 -6.10 10.46 12.27
N GLY A 173 -6.24 9.52 11.38
CA GLY A 173 -6.89 9.68 10.09
C GLY A 173 -5.90 9.87 8.93
N ILE A 174 -6.42 9.68 7.74
CA ILE A 174 -5.79 10.07 6.48
C ILE A 174 -6.51 11.32 5.99
N VAL A 175 -5.76 12.28 5.46
CA VAL A 175 -6.34 13.51 4.93
C VAL A 175 -7.21 13.18 3.73
N ASN A 176 -8.48 13.50 3.86
CA ASN A 176 -9.48 13.36 2.80
C ASN A 176 -10.17 14.70 2.53
N SER A 177 -10.66 14.88 1.30
CA SER A 177 -11.54 16.00 0.99
C SER A 177 -12.87 15.84 1.75
N LEU A 178 -13.27 16.91 2.44
CA LEU A 178 -14.58 17.01 3.11
C LEU A 178 -15.65 17.59 2.17
N VAL A 179 -15.24 18.08 1.00
CA VAL A 179 -16.16 18.57 -0.03
C VAL A 179 -16.62 17.34 -0.82
N SER A 180 -17.86 16.94 -0.59
CA SER A 180 -18.53 15.99 -1.46
C SER A 180 -18.86 16.69 -2.79
N ILE A 181 -18.27 16.25 -3.88
CA ILE A 181 -18.92 16.41 -5.19
C ILE A 181 -20.18 15.58 -5.10
N ASP A 182 -21.30 16.11 -5.60
CA ASP A 182 -22.56 15.33 -5.66
C ASP A 182 -22.28 14.06 -6.48
N GLY A 183 -21.87 13.05 -5.78
CA GLY A 183 -21.55 11.75 -6.32
C GLY A 183 -22.70 10.77 -6.20
N GLU A 184 -23.89 11.23 -5.79
CA GLU A 184 -25.04 10.36 -5.55
C GLU A 184 -25.36 9.54 -6.81
N GLU A 185 -25.38 10.16 -7.99
CA GLU A 185 -25.61 9.45 -9.25
C GLU A 185 -24.49 8.42 -9.54
N LEU A 186 -23.23 8.79 -9.27
CA LEU A 186 -22.09 7.88 -9.44
C LEU A 186 -22.14 6.74 -8.42
N TYR A 187 -22.47 7.05 -7.16
CA TYR A 187 -22.62 6.07 -6.10
C TYR A 187 -23.73 5.08 -6.42
N GLN A 188 -24.90 5.56 -6.87
CA GLN A 188 -26.02 4.72 -7.26
C GLN A 188 -25.67 3.83 -8.46
N LYS A 189 -24.95 4.35 -9.46
CA LYS A 189 -24.45 3.55 -10.59
C LYS A 189 -23.47 2.48 -10.12
N PHE A 190 -22.55 2.85 -9.22
CA PHE A 190 -21.59 1.89 -8.65
C PHE A 190 -22.29 0.83 -7.81
N GLN A 191 -23.25 1.22 -6.96
CA GLN A 191 -24.02 0.27 -6.16
C GLN A 191 -24.80 -0.68 -7.05
N THR A 192 -25.49 -0.17 -8.08
CA THR A 192 -26.21 -0.99 -9.06
C THR A 192 -25.28 -1.97 -9.78
N TYR A 193 -24.06 -1.53 -10.12
CA TYR A 193 -23.07 -2.40 -10.72
C TYR A 193 -22.63 -3.50 -9.74
N ILE A 194 -22.30 -3.16 -8.49
CA ILE A 194 -21.92 -4.13 -7.44
C ILE A 194 -23.05 -5.14 -7.19
N ASP A 195 -24.29 -4.67 -7.08
CA ASP A 195 -25.46 -5.53 -6.88
C ASP A 195 -25.63 -6.50 -8.06
N SER A 196 -25.51 -6.01 -9.30
CA SER A 196 -25.57 -6.83 -10.50
C SER A 196 -24.46 -7.88 -10.57
N VAL A 197 -23.24 -7.51 -10.17
CA VAL A 197 -22.09 -8.44 -10.09
C VAL A 197 -22.32 -9.44 -8.98
N THR A 198 -22.83 -9.02 -7.82
CA THR A 198 -23.08 -9.88 -6.67
C THR A 198 -24.19 -10.88 -6.92
N GLU A 199 -25.25 -10.48 -7.63
CA GLU A 199 -26.34 -11.38 -8.06
C GLU A 199 -25.87 -12.42 -9.09
N ASN A 200 -24.88 -12.08 -9.91
CA ASN A 200 -24.36 -12.94 -10.99
C ASN A 200 -23.08 -13.71 -10.59
N LEU A 201 -22.50 -13.41 -9.42
CA LEU A 201 -21.34 -14.15 -8.92
C LEU A 201 -21.76 -15.45 -8.25
N VAL A 202 -21.35 -16.57 -8.81
CA VAL A 202 -21.37 -17.86 -8.12
C VAL A 202 -20.39 -17.81 -6.95
N ARG A 203 -20.92 -17.69 -5.73
CA ARG A 203 -20.08 -17.68 -4.53
C ARG A 203 -19.44 -19.05 -4.33
N LYS A 204 -18.14 -19.07 -4.14
CA LYS A 204 -17.33 -20.28 -3.93
C LYS A 204 -17.72 -21.07 -2.66
N ASP A 205 -18.46 -20.45 -1.75
CA ASP A 205 -18.92 -21.00 -0.47
C ASP A 205 -20.33 -21.61 -0.53
N GLN A 206 -21.01 -21.52 -1.67
CA GLN A 206 -22.30 -22.18 -1.87
C GLN A 206 -22.12 -23.55 -2.52
N ALA A 207 -22.11 -24.60 -1.74
CA ALA A 207 -22.23 -25.95 -2.22
C ALA A 207 -23.64 -26.13 -2.85
N ASN A 208 -23.74 -26.30 -4.15
CA ASN A 208 -24.94 -26.47 -4.99
C ASN A 208 -25.55 -25.19 -5.58
N VAL A 209 -24.75 -24.39 -6.28
CA VAL A 209 -25.29 -23.38 -7.18
C VAL A 209 -25.61 -24.03 -8.53
N THR A 210 -26.87 -24.23 -8.83
CA THR A 210 -27.32 -24.57 -10.18
C THR A 210 -27.32 -23.28 -11.00
N ILE A 211 -26.33 -23.09 -11.88
CA ILE A 211 -26.29 -21.95 -12.82
C ILE A 211 -27.32 -22.22 -13.91
N THR A 212 -28.48 -21.59 -13.82
CA THR A 212 -29.54 -21.68 -14.85
C THR A 212 -29.42 -20.59 -15.92
N GLY A 213 -28.36 -19.77 -15.86
CA GLY A 213 -28.14 -18.68 -16.78
C GLY A 213 -27.38 -19.07 -18.04
N VAL A 214 -27.70 -18.42 -19.13
CA VAL A 214 -27.00 -18.54 -20.41
C VAL A 214 -25.88 -17.49 -20.44
N PHE A 215 -24.61 -17.91 -20.42
CA PHE A 215 -23.48 -17.01 -20.60
C PHE A 215 -23.37 -16.64 -22.09
N GLN A 216 -23.46 -15.35 -22.38
CA GLN A 216 -23.20 -14.83 -23.73
C GLN A 216 -21.82 -14.15 -23.76
N ASP A 217 -21.06 -14.38 -24.83
CA ASP A 217 -19.85 -13.62 -25.08
C ASP A 217 -20.20 -12.18 -25.51
N LYS A 218 -19.20 -11.32 -25.65
CA LYS A 218 -19.36 -9.91 -26.07
C LYS A 218 -20.05 -9.74 -27.43
N ASN A 219 -20.26 -10.82 -28.19
CA ASN A 219 -20.91 -10.85 -29.49
C ASN A 219 -22.32 -11.48 -29.40
N GLY A 220 -22.85 -11.67 -28.19
CA GLY A 220 -24.17 -12.26 -27.96
C GLY A 220 -24.23 -13.76 -28.24
N LYS A 221 -23.09 -14.42 -28.39
CA LYS A 221 -23.03 -15.87 -28.63
C LYS A 221 -23.19 -16.60 -27.31
N THR A 222 -24.22 -17.38 -27.20
CA THR A 222 -24.56 -18.19 -26.04
C THR A 222 -23.47 -19.25 -25.81
N SER A 223 -22.72 -19.11 -24.77
CA SER A 223 -21.88 -20.20 -24.28
C SER A 223 -22.76 -21.14 -23.46
N LYS A 224 -23.20 -22.20 -24.06
CA LYS A 224 -23.78 -23.31 -23.28
C LYS A 224 -22.64 -23.93 -22.49
N ASN A 225 -22.63 -23.69 -21.20
CA ASN A 225 -21.75 -24.39 -20.29
C ASN A 225 -22.35 -25.79 -19.95
N ASP A 226 -23.02 -26.37 -20.93
CA ASP A 226 -23.41 -27.76 -20.88
C ASP A 226 -22.14 -28.59 -21.11
N PHE A 227 -21.56 -29.07 -20.03
CA PHE A 227 -20.65 -30.19 -20.06
C PHE A 227 -21.52 -31.37 -20.51
N THR A 228 -21.84 -31.39 -21.81
CA THR A 228 -22.66 -32.44 -22.41
C THR A 228 -21.94 -33.76 -22.24
N ASP A 229 -22.68 -34.85 -22.23
CA ASP A 229 -22.09 -36.20 -22.20
C ASP A 229 -21.08 -36.38 -23.37
N GLU A 230 -21.26 -35.61 -24.44
CA GLU A 230 -20.32 -35.58 -25.56
C GLU A 230 -18.97 -34.89 -25.23
N LEU A 231 -19.00 -33.80 -24.41
CA LEU A 231 -17.79 -33.15 -23.90
C LEU A 231 -17.11 -33.96 -22.81
N LYS A 232 -17.89 -34.65 -21.95
CA LYS A 232 -17.35 -35.63 -21.00
C LYS A 232 -16.68 -36.77 -21.72
N SER A 233 -17.33 -37.32 -22.74
CA SER A 233 -16.77 -38.40 -23.57
C SER A 233 -15.50 -37.98 -24.32
N LYS A 234 -15.44 -36.72 -24.80
CA LYS A 234 -14.22 -36.16 -25.38
C LYS A 234 -13.10 -35.96 -24.34
N LEU A 235 -13.44 -35.50 -23.13
CA LEU A 235 -12.47 -35.33 -22.03
C LEU A 235 -11.92 -36.70 -21.57
N GLU A 236 -12.79 -37.68 -21.39
CA GLU A 236 -12.41 -39.07 -21.07
C GLU A 236 -11.59 -39.69 -22.20
N GLY A 237 -11.89 -39.32 -23.48
CA GLY A 237 -11.10 -39.72 -24.64
C GLY A 237 -9.71 -39.04 -24.67
N LEU A 238 -9.57 -37.84 -24.13
CA LEU A 238 -8.28 -37.14 -23.98
C LEU A 238 -7.46 -37.71 -22.81
N GLU A 239 -8.10 -38.02 -21.69
CA GLU A 239 -7.47 -38.71 -20.57
C GLU A 239 -6.96 -40.08 -20.95
N ASN A 240 -7.77 -40.83 -21.70
CA ASN A 240 -7.35 -42.11 -22.25
C ASN A 240 -6.21 -42.01 -23.33
N LYS A 241 -6.12 -40.90 -24.05
CA LYS A 241 -4.99 -40.64 -24.95
C LYS A 241 -3.74 -40.20 -24.18
N ALA A 242 -3.87 -39.41 -23.16
CA ALA A 242 -2.75 -38.96 -22.32
C ALA A 242 -2.12 -40.14 -21.54
N THR A 243 -2.93 -41.12 -21.11
CA THR A 243 -2.45 -42.31 -20.43
C THR A 243 -1.94 -43.40 -21.39
N LYS A 244 -2.21 -43.30 -22.71
CA LYS A 244 -1.79 -44.25 -23.74
C LYS A 244 -0.67 -43.78 -24.63
N THR A 245 -0.04 -42.66 -24.36
CA THR A 245 1.20 -42.31 -25.07
C THR A 245 2.27 -43.28 -24.60
N GLU A 246 2.52 -44.31 -25.39
CA GLU A 246 3.63 -45.22 -25.18
C GLU A 246 4.94 -44.41 -25.23
N ILE A 247 5.70 -44.48 -24.17
CA ILE A 247 6.99 -43.82 -24.07
C ILE A 247 8.05 -44.76 -24.57
N GLU A 248 8.79 -44.34 -25.58
CA GLU A 248 9.91 -45.10 -26.15
C GLU A 248 11.18 -44.80 -25.37
N ASP A 249 11.82 -45.85 -24.85
CA ASP A 249 13.05 -45.76 -24.09
C ASP A 249 14.29 -46.17 -24.92
N SER A 250 14.17 -46.16 -26.22
CA SER A 250 15.27 -46.43 -27.15
C SER A 250 15.55 -45.26 -28.08
N LEU A 251 16.84 -44.91 -28.24
CA LEU A 251 17.29 -43.89 -29.18
C LEU A 251 17.28 -44.35 -30.65
N THR A 252 17.04 -45.64 -30.88
CA THR A 252 17.06 -46.24 -32.21
C THR A 252 15.67 -46.60 -32.73
N SER A 253 14.62 -46.11 -32.08
CA SER A 253 13.24 -46.36 -32.47
C SER A 253 12.84 -45.46 -33.63
N ASP A 254 12.26 -46.04 -34.68
CA ASP A 254 11.71 -45.34 -35.86
C ASP A 254 10.22 -45.03 -35.69
N SER A 255 9.65 -45.18 -34.50
CA SER A 255 8.23 -44.97 -34.27
C SER A 255 7.85 -43.49 -34.30
N PRO A 256 7.02 -43.02 -35.26
CA PRO A 256 6.60 -41.61 -35.33
C PRO A 256 5.53 -41.24 -34.31
N SER A 257 5.00 -42.22 -33.57
CA SER A 257 3.86 -42.02 -32.66
C SER A 257 4.21 -42.12 -31.15
N LYS A 258 5.45 -42.43 -30.83
CA LYS A 258 5.92 -42.58 -29.45
C LYS A 258 6.75 -41.41 -29.00
N ALA A 259 6.52 -40.95 -27.80
CA ALA A 259 7.32 -39.88 -27.19
C ALA A 259 8.60 -40.44 -26.57
N LEU A 260 9.71 -39.73 -26.70
CA LEU A 260 10.96 -40.04 -25.99
C LEU A 260 10.79 -39.91 -24.48
N SER A 261 11.31 -40.89 -23.73
CA SER A 261 11.33 -40.81 -22.29
C SER A 261 12.27 -39.70 -21.78
N ALA A 262 12.03 -39.22 -20.59
CA ALA A 262 12.93 -38.28 -19.90
C ALA A 262 14.34 -38.87 -19.77
N GLN A 263 14.47 -40.20 -19.64
CA GLN A 263 15.73 -40.90 -19.55
C GLN A 263 16.51 -40.84 -20.89
N GLN A 264 15.81 -40.95 -22.02
CA GLN A 264 16.43 -40.78 -23.33
C GLN A 264 16.84 -39.32 -23.57
N GLY A 265 16.03 -38.34 -23.13
CA GLY A 265 16.42 -36.93 -23.16
C GLY A 265 17.70 -36.68 -22.37
N LYS A 266 17.87 -37.32 -21.23
CA LYS A 266 19.10 -37.24 -20.42
C LYS A 266 20.31 -37.83 -21.15
N LYS A 267 20.15 -39.01 -21.77
CA LYS A 267 21.21 -39.64 -22.59
C LYS A 267 21.64 -38.79 -23.78
N ILE A 268 20.66 -38.16 -24.47
CA ILE A 268 20.97 -37.24 -25.57
C ILE A 268 21.78 -36.03 -25.04
N LYS A 269 21.40 -35.49 -23.90
CA LYS A 269 22.16 -34.40 -23.31
C LYS A 269 23.58 -34.80 -22.93
N GLU A 270 23.76 -35.97 -22.33
CA GLU A 270 25.09 -36.51 -21.98
C GLU A 270 25.98 -36.70 -23.25
N ILE A 271 25.40 -37.21 -24.35
CA ILE A 271 26.11 -37.37 -25.64
C ILE A 271 26.48 -36.00 -26.22
N LEU A 272 25.58 -35.00 -26.12
CA LEU A 272 25.86 -33.65 -26.61
C LEU A 272 26.93 -32.97 -25.77
N ASP A 273 26.86 -33.09 -24.46
CA ASP A 273 27.85 -32.53 -23.54
C ASP A 273 29.24 -33.18 -23.79
N GLU A 274 29.28 -34.49 -24.01
CA GLU A 274 30.52 -35.21 -24.38
C GLU A 274 31.10 -34.73 -25.74
N LYS A 275 30.24 -34.45 -26.69
CA LYS A 275 30.66 -33.91 -27.99
C LYS A 275 31.15 -32.48 -27.88
N GLN A 276 30.49 -31.67 -27.07
CA GLN A 276 30.86 -30.28 -26.86
C GLN A 276 32.18 -30.11 -26.09
N ASN A 277 32.50 -31.05 -25.20
CA ASN A 277 33.78 -31.08 -24.47
C ASN A 277 35.00 -31.46 -25.32
N LYS A 278 34.75 -31.94 -26.54
CA LYS A 278 35.82 -32.29 -27.50
C LYS A 278 36.27 -31.13 -28.38
N ILE A 279 35.65 -29.94 -28.25
CA ILE A 279 36.12 -28.73 -28.92
C ILE A 279 37.22 -28.11 -28.05
N THR A 280 38.45 -28.30 -28.44
CA THR A 280 39.61 -27.72 -27.80
C THR A 280 40.18 -26.56 -28.61
N ARG A 281 40.83 -25.63 -27.94
CA ARG A 281 41.46 -24.45 -28.58
C ARG A 281 42.77 -24.11 -27.89
N GLY A 282 43.72 -23.66 -28.71
CA GLY A 282 45.05 -23.26 -28.20
C GLY A 282 45.95 -22.71 -29.28
N THR A 283 47.14 -22.29 -28.90
CA THR A 283 48.16 -21.76 -29.82
C THR A 283 49.14 -22.85 -30.29
N SER A 284 49.15 -24.04 -29.65
CA SER A 284 50.02 -25.14 -29.98
C SER A 284 49.33 -26.10 -30.95
N ASN A 285 50.12 -26.92 -31.68
CA ASN A 285 49.57 -27.98 -32.50
C ASN A 285 48.77 -29.00 -31.66
N PRO A 286 47.62 -29.47 -32.11
CA PRO A 286 46.83 -30.45 -31.40
C PRO A 286 47.54 -31.79 -31.30
N THR A 287 47.46 -32.41 -30.13
CA THR A 287 48.01 -33.77 -29.89
C THR A 287 46.92 -34.62 -29.21
N GLY A 288 46.81 -35.89 -29.62
CA GLY A 288 45.97 -36.88 -28.96
C GLY A 288 44.49 -36.83 -29.23
N GLY A 289 44.04 -36.11 -30.23
CA GLY A 289 42.62 -36.07 -30.71
C GLY A 289 42.21 -37.41 -31.34
N LYS A 290 40.89 -37.67 -31.36
CA LYS A 290 40.22 -38.76 -32.08
C LYS A 290 39.53 -38.24 -33.31
N ASP A 291 39.21 -39.13 -34.24
CA ASP A 291 38.47 -38.77 -35.45
C ASP A 291 37.12 -38.11 -35.08
N GLY A 292 36.88 -36.93 -35.64
CA GLY A 292 35.72 -36.08 -35.33
C GLY A 292 35.91 -35.05 -34.22
N ASP A 293 37.05 -34.98 -33.55
CA ASP A 293 37.36 -33.91 -32.62
C ASP A 293 37.71 -32.62 -33.39
N ILE A 294 37.26 -31.47 -32.87
CA ILE A 294 37.54 -30.15 -33.44
C ILE A 294 38.54 -29.43 -32.55
N TYR A 295 39.63 -29.00 -33.16
CA TYR A 295 40.61 -28.14 -32.51
C TYR A 295 40.68 -26.80 -33.24
N ILE A 296 40.54 -25.72 -32.47
CA ILE A 296 40.70 -24.37 -32.99
C ILE A 296 42.04 -23.82 -32.56
N GLN A 297 42.96 -23.74 -33.53
CA GLN A 297 44.28 -23.13 -33.32
C GLN A 297 44.19 -21.63 -33.66
N TYR A 298 44.71 -20.78 -32.83
CA TYR A 298 44.88 -19.36 -33.08
C TYR A 298 46.35 -18.99 -32.96
N PHE A 299 46.74 -18.04 -33.80
CA PHE A 299 48.12 -17.55 -33.86
C PHE A 299 48.14 -16.15 -33.31
N ASN A 300 49.12 -15.80 -32.45
CA ASN A 300 49.32 -14.45 -31.91
C ASN A 300 49.94 -13.56 -32.99
#